data_f59d7134f7ee02168964801c8b849437
#
_entry.id   f59d7134f7ee02168964801c8b849437
#
_cell.length_a   1.000
_cell.length_b   1.000
_cell.length_c   1.000
_cell.angle_alpha   90.00
_cell.angle_beta   90.00
_cell.angle_gamma   90.00
#
_symmetry.space_group_name_H-M   'P 1'
#
loop_
_entity.id
_entity.type
_entity.pdbx_description
1 polymer ?
#
loop_
_entity_poly.entity_id
_entity_poly.type
_entity_poly.pdbx_seq_one_letter_code
_entity_poly.pdbx_strand_id
1 'polypeptide(L)'
;MNAEGRSRLDQLPEWTALGKHREQLGKVHLRELFERDPGRAERYTLQMGDLHLDYSKHLVTDETLRLLAELAEATGVAALRDAMFRGEKINITEQRSVLHTALRAPGSAVIKSDGENVTPAVQYVLTKMGTFADRVRSGDWKGHTGKRIKTVVNIGIGGSDLGPAMAYEALRAYTHRDMQFRFVSNVDGADLHEAVRDLDPAETLFIIASKTFTTIETITNATSARDWLLSGLRAGGEAVAQHFVALSTNAEKVTEFGINPDNMFEFWDWVGGRYSFDSAIGLSLMVAIGHERFREMLAGFHLVDEHFCSAPLDENAPLLLGLLGIWYGNFWDAQSHAVLPYSHYLSKFTAYLQQLDMESNGKSVDRDGHRVNWQTGPVVWGTPGTNGQHAYYQLLHQGTKLIPADLLGFAEPVADLQPGLVPQHDLLMANLFAQGQALAFGKTPDEVRAEGVAEELVPHKTFPGNRPTTTILAKELSPSVLGQLIALYEHKVFVQGAVWNIDSFDQWGVELGKVLAKRVEPALTDGAEVPGLDASTAGLVAKYRELRGR
;
A
#
# COMPACT_ATOMS: atom_id res chain seq x y z
N MET A 1 25.38 14.68 -0.12
CA MET A 1 25.84 15.71 -1.08
C MET A 1 25.20 17.00 -0.62
N ASN A 2 25.98 18.07 -0.47
CA ASN A 2 25.54 19.33 0.12
C ASN A 2 24.50 20.02 -0.75
N ALA A 3 23.47 20.60 -0.12
CA ALA A 3 22.35 21.32 -0.72
C ALA A 3 22.73 22.57 -1.56
N GLU A 4 24.00 22.91 -1.64
CA GLU A 4 24.48 24.07 -2.37
C GLU A 4 24.72 23.74 -3.84
N GLY A 5 23.72 24.01 -4.68
CA GLY A 5 23.87 23.99 -6.14
C GLY A 5 22.84 23.21 -6.94
N ARG A 6 21.84 22.55 -6.33
CA ARG A 6 20.78 21.86 -7.08
C ARG A 6 19.69 22.87 -7.48
N SER A 7 19.45 23.01 -8.77
CA SER A 7 18.31 23.82 -9.25
C SER A 7 17.00 23.25 -8.76
N ARG A 8 16.02 24.11 -8.45
CA ARG A 8 14.67 23.68 -8.11
C ARG A 8 14.05 22.93 -9.29
N LEU A 9 13.20 21.95 -9.00
CA LEU A 9 12.55 21.09 -10.00
C LEU A 9 11.89 21.90 -11.13
N ASP A 10 11.12 22.93 -10.78
CA ASP A 10 10.40 23.80 -11.70
C ASP A 10 11.31 24.71 -12.55
N GLN A 11 12.60 24.80 -12.23
CA GLN A 11 13.61 25.57 -12.95
C GLN A 11 14.46 24.71 -13.90
N LEU A 12 14.29 23.39 -13.86
CA LEU A 12 15.03 22.49 -14.74
C LEU A 12 14.59 22.65 -16.21
N PRO A 13 15.52 22.64 -17.15
CA PRO A 13 15.20 22.65 -18.58
C PRO A 13 14.28 21.50 -18.99
N GLU A 14 14.49 20.31 -18.41
CA GLU A 14 13.71 19.09 -18.63
C GLU A 14 12.24 19.27 -18.21
N TRP A 15 11.99 19.93 -17.07
CA TRP A 15 10.65 20.29 -16.62
C TRP A 15 9.94 21.23 -17.60
N THR A 16 10.67 22.26 -18.06
CA THR A 16 10.15 23.21 -19.05
C THR A 16 9.86 22.53 -20.40
N ALA A 17 10.73 21.60 -20.83
CA ALA A 17 10.54 20.84 -22.06
C ALA A 17 9.30 19.94 -22.02
N LEU A 18 9.06 19.24 -20.89
CA LEU A 18 7.85 18.46 -20.66
C LEU A 18 6.58 19.32 -20.71
N GLY A 19 6.61 20.51 -20.12
CA GLY A 19 5.49 21.45 -20.19
C GLY A 19 5.13 21.83 -21.63
N LYS A 20 6.12 22.16 -22.46
CA LYS A 20 5.94 22.46 -23.88
C LYS A 20 5.45 21.25 -24.67
N HIS A 21 6.00 20.07 -24.40
CA HIS A 21 5.58 18.83 -25.05
C HIS A 21 4.13 18.48 -24.74
N ARG A 22 3.69 18.70 -23.48
CA ARG A 22 2.29 18.52 -23.07
C ARG A 22 1.33 19.41 -23.84
N GLU A 23 1.67 20.67 -24.12
CA GLU A 23 0.83 21.57 -24.90
C GLU A 23 0.58 21.05 -26.33
N GLN A 24 1.58 20.41 -26.93
CA GLN A 24 1.47 19.77 -28.24
C GLN A 24 0.59 18.51 -28.18
N LEU A 25 0.87 17.65 -27.20
CA LEU A 25 0.19 16.37 -27.05
C LEU A 25 -1.27 16.53 -26.57
N GLY A 26 -1.59 17.63 -25.88
CA GLY A 26 -2.94 17.95 -25.41
C GLY A 26 -4.00 18.12 -26.49
N LYS A 27 -3.60 18.20 -27.76
CA LYS A 27 -4.47 18.29 -28.94
C LYS A 27 -4.65 16.95 -29.65
N VAL A 28 -3.99 15.88 -29.18
CA VAL A 28 -3.97 14.56 -29.83
C VAL A 28 -4.91 13.63 -29.11
N HIS A 29 -5.65 12.84 -29.89
CA HIS A 29 -6.47 11.77 -29.33
C HIS A 29 -5.72 10.42 -29.38
N LEU A 30 -5.96 9.54 -28.39
CA LEU A 30 -5.35 8.20 -28.36
C LEU A 30 -5.67 7.39 -29.63
N ARG A 31 -6.86 7.56 -30.23
CA ARG A 31 -7.20 6.93 -31.53
C ARG A 31 -6.14 7.28 -32.59
N GLU A 32 -5.76 8.56 -32.70
CA GLU A 32 -4.76 9.01 -33.66
C GLU A 32 -3.38 8.40 -33.39
N LEU A 33 -2.99 8.25 -32.10
CA LEU A 33 -1.71 7.63 -31.76
C LEU A 33 -1.65 6.16 -32.19
N PHE A 34 -2.76 5.42 -32.05
CA PHE A 34 -2.84 4.04 -32.50
C PHE A 34 -2.96 3.92 -34.02
N GLU A 35 -3.64 4.87 -34.69
CA GLU A 35 -3.74 4.91 -36.16
C GLU A 35 -2.39 5.21 -36.81
N ARG A 36 -1.61 6.13 -36.23
CA ARG A 36 -0.27 6.51 -36.72
C ARG A 36 0.79 5.45 -36.47
N ASP A 37 0.60 4.62 -35.46
CA ASP A 37 1.55 3.61 -35.02
C ASP A 37 0.85 2.28 -34.72
N PRO A 38 0.70 1.41 -35.74
CA PRO A 38 0.09 0.09 -35.57
C PRO A 38 0.84 -0.84 -34.59
N GLY A 39 2.15 -0.61 -34.40
CA GLY A 39 3.01 -1.35 -33.46
C GLY A 39 2.98 -0.80 -32.04
N ARG A 40 2.17 0.22 -31.77
CA ARG A 40 2.14 0.92 -30.48
C ARG A 40 1.93 0.00 -29.29
N ALA A 41 0.98 -0.93 -29.38
CA ALA A 41 0.70 -1.85 -28.28
C ALA A 41 1.90 -2.72 -27.92
N GLU A 42 2.64 -3.19 -28.90
CA GLU A 42 3.84 -4.00 -28.69
C GLU A 42 5.00 -3.18 -28.09
N ARG A 43 5.22 -1.95 -28.58
CA ARG A 43 6.32 -1.08 -28.15
C ARG A 43 6.11 -0.49 -26.75
N TYR A 44 4.87 -0.24 -26.33
CA TYR A 44 4.54 0.31 -25.01
C TYR A 44 4.04 -0.78 -24.07
N THR A 45 4.81 -1.86 -24.02
CA THR A 45 4.60 -3.02 -23.15
C THR A 45 5.92 -3.39 -22.49
N LEU A 46 5.90 -3.72 -21.20
CA LEU A 46 7.04 -4.21 -20.44
C LEU A 46 6.72 -5.55 -19.78
N GLN A 47 7.74 -6.39 -19.67
CA GLN A 47 7.70 -7.59 -18.84
C GLN A 47 8.63 -7.42 -17.65
N MET A 48 8.11 -7.59 -16.43
CA MET A 48 8.88 -7.56 -15.20
C MET A 48 8.51 -8.78 -14.36
N GLY A 49 9.40 -9.76 -14.28
CA GLY A 49 9.09 -11.04 -13.64
C GLY A 49 7.83 -11.67 -14.26
N ASP A 50 6.83 -11.92 -13.42
CA ASP A 50 5.54 -12.48 -13.84
C ASP A 50 4.52 -11.40 -14.28
N LEU A 51 4.87 -10.13 -14.18
CA LEU A 51 3.98 -9.01 -14.50
C LEU A 51 4.18 -8.53 -15.93
N HIS A 52 3.09 -8.52 -16.69
CA HIS A 52 2.98 -7.93 -18.01
C HIS A 52 2.29 -6.57 -17.91
N LEU A 53 2.99 -5.50 -18.26
CA LEU A 53 2.51 -4.12 -18.14
C LEU A 53 2.26 -3.53 -19.54
N ASP A 54 1.01 -3.29 -19.90
CA ASP A 54 0.61 -2.54 -21.10
C ASP A 54 0.30 -1.09 -20.71
N TYR A 55 1.15 -0.16 -21.13
CA TYR A 55 0.96 1.28 -20.97
C TYR A 55 0.71 2.01 -22.30
N SER A 56 0.35 1.26 -23.34
CA SER A 56 0.07 1.80 -24.70
C SER A 56 -1.09 2.79 -24.72
N LYS A 57 -2.00 2.69 -23.75
CA LYS A 57 -3.18 3.56 -23.61
C LYS A 57 -2.91 4.83 -22.78
N HIS A 58 -1.64 5.25 -22.71
CA HIS A 58 -1.26 6.54 -22.16
C HIS A 58 -1.08 7.59 -23.25
N LEU A 59 -1.31 8.86 -22.91
CA LEU A 59 -1.01 10.01 -23.77
C LEU A 59 0.50 10.30 -23.72
N VAL A 60 1.26 9.42 -24.32
CA VAL A 60 2.72 9.46 -24.38
C VAL A 60 3.21 9.09 -25.79
N THR A 61 4.40 9.56 -26.14
CA THR A 61 5.16 9.19 -27.33
C THR A 61 6.60 8.87 -26.91
N ASP A 62 7.44 8.39 -27.84
CA ASP A 62 8.86 8.16 -27.58
C ASP A 62 9.55 9.43 -27.05
N GLU A 63 9.14 10.59 -27.57
CA GLU A 63 9.62 11.89 -27.07
C GLU A 63 9.21 12.16 -25.62
N THR A 64 7.99 11.78 -25.22
CA THR A 64 7.54 11.90 -23.83
C THR A 64 8.41 11.06 -22.91
N LEU A 65 8.67 9.80 -23.29
CA LEU A 65 9.48 8.88 -22.50
C LEU A 65 10.92 9.34 -22.39
N ARG A 66 11.49 9.85 -23.49
CA ARG A 66 12.84 10.43 -23.51
C ARG A 66 12.95 11.63 -22.55
N LEU A 67 12.02 12.58 -22.61
CA LEU A 67 12.00 13.74 -21.72
C LEU A 67 11.81 13.38 -20.24
N LEU A 68 10.98 12.38 -19.96
CA LEU A 68 10.78 11.86 -18.60
C LEU A 68 12.04 11.17 -18.08
N ALA A 69 12.75 10.42 -18.92
CA ALA A 69 14.02 9.79 -18.55
C ALA A 69 15.10 10.85 -18.27
N GLU A 70 15.20 11.89 -19.08
CA GLU A 70 16.09 13.02 -18.86
C GLU A 70 15.78 13.75 -17.54
N LEU A 71 14.50 13.93 -17.21
CA LEU A 71 14.08 14.48 -15.91
C LEU A 71 14.53 13.58 -14.74
N ALA A 72 14.37 12.26 -14.85
CA ALA A 72 14.80 11.32 -13.82
C ALA A 72 16.32 11.35 -13.62
N GLU A 73 17.09 11.50 -14.71
CA GLU A 73 18.55 11.66 -14.65
C GLU A 73 18.93 12.99 -14.00
N ALA A 74 18.34 14.10 -14.43
CA ALA A 74 18.62 15.44 -13.90
C ALA A 74 18.25 15.56 -12.40
N THR A 75 17.21 14.85 -11.96
CA THR A 75 16.80 14.81 -10.54
C THR A 75 17.56 13.78 -9.71
N GLY A 76 18.40 12.93 -10.33
CA GLY A 76 19.29 12.00 -9.63
C GLY A 76 18.57 10.81 -9.00
N VAL A 77 17.48 10.32 -9.60
CA VAL A 77 16.70 9.16 -9.12
C VAL A 77 17.60 7.95 -8.90
N ALA A 78 18.47 7.62 -9.87
CA ALA A 78 19.38 6.48 -9.77
C ALA A 78 20.37 6.62 -8.59
N ALA A 79 20.93 7.80 -8.38
CA ALA A 79 21.86 8.05 -7.29
C ALA A 79 21.19 7.88 -5.91
N LEU A 80 19.94 8.36 -5.75
CA LEU A 80 19.19 8.21 -4.51
C LEU A 80 18.75 6.76 -4.29
N ARG A 81 18.36 6.03 -5.35
CA ARG A 81 18.10 4.59 -5.31
C ARG A 81 19.33 3.84 -4.81
N ASP A 82 20.47 4.07 -5.41
CA ASP A 82 21.71 3.39 -5.05
C ASP A 82 22.14 3.72 -3.61
N ALA A 83 21.89 4.95 -3.15
CA ALA A 83 22.09 5.35 -1.74
C ALA A 83 21.17 4.56 -0.79
N MET A 84 19.88 4.38 -1.16
CA MET A 84 18.94 3.56 -0.40
C MET A 84 19.45 2.12 -0.25
N PHE A 85 19.79 1.48 -1.35
CA PHE A 85 20.25 0.08 -1.35
C PHE A 85 21.60 -0.11 -0.65
N ARG A 86 22.45 0.94 -0.58
CA ARG A 86 23.69 0.91 0.23
C ARG A 86 23.46 1.16 1.71
N GLY A 87 22.23 1.47 2.14
CA GLY A 87 21.89 1.75 3.53
C GLY A 87 22.30 3.15 4.00
N GLU A 88 22.46 4.09 3.10
CA GLU A 88 22.66 5.50 3.45
C GLU A 88 21.38 6.08 4.09
N LYS A 89 21.55 7.08 4.97
CA LYS A 89 20.43 7.70 5.70
C LYS A 89 19.64 8.65 4.81
N ILE A 90 18.87 8.09 3.88
CA ILE A 90 18.06 8.88 2.94
C ILE A 90 16.77 9.44 3.57
N ASN A 91 16.29 8.91 4.68
CA ASN A 91 15.30 9.59 5.53
C ASN A 91 16.07 10.63 6.34
N ILE A 92 16.13 11.84 5.80
CA ILE A 92 17.00 12.90 6.33
C ILE A 92 16.41 13.59 7.57
N THR A 93 15.08 13.60 7.72
CA THR A 93 14.42 14.27 8.84
C THR A 93 14.48 13.45 10.14
N GLU A 94 14.57 12.13 10.04
CA GLU A 94 14.73 11.22 11.17
C GLU A 94 16.15 10.65 11.27
N GLN A 95 17.06 10.95 10.33
CA GLN A 95 18.45 10.46 10.27
C GLN A 95 18.54 8.92 10.25
N ARG A 96 17.68 8.27 9.44
CA ARG A 96 17.57 6.81 9.34
C ARG A 96 17.90 6.29 7.95
N SER A 97 18.47 5.10 7.89
CA SER A 97 18.50 4.30 6.67
C SER A 97 17.07 3.88 6.29
N VAL A 98 16.87 3.58 5.01
CA VAL A 98 15.60 3.06 4.47
C VAL A 98 15.92 1.72 3.82
N LEU A 99 15.70 0.63 4.57
CA LEU A 99 16.18 -0.70 4.21
C LEU A 99 15.09 -1.79 4.26
N HIS A 100 13.82 -1.42 3.98
CA HIS A 100 12.78 -2.43 3.79
C HIS A 100 13.19 -3.49 2.74
N THR A 101 14.01 -3.13 1.74
CA THR A 101 14.58 -4.07 0.76
C THR A 101 15.50 -5.14 1.39
N ALA A 102 16.11 -4.88 2.55
CA ALA A 102 16.92 -5.87 3.25
C ALA A 102 16.09 -7.01 3.87
N LEU A 103 14.80 -6.79 4.13
CA LEU A 103 13.89 -7.81 4.69
C LEU A 103 13.70 -9.02 3.76
N ARG A 104 13.86 -8.81 2.45
CA ARG A 104 13.60 -9.76 1.38
C ARG A 104 14.83 -10.15 0.58
N ALA A 105 15.99 -9.59 0.95
CA ALA A 105 17.26 -9.92 0.33
C ALA A 105 17.71 -11.35 0.63
N PRO A 106 18.46 -12.01 -0.27
CA PRO A 106 19.05 -13.33 -0.02
C PRO A 106 19.90 -13.34 1.26
N GLY A 107 19.91 -14.47 1.98
CA GLY A 107 20.69 -14.62 3.21
C GLY A 107 22.20 -14.46 3.05
N SER A 108 22.70 -14.54 1.81
CA SER A 108 24.12 -14.29 1.45
C SER A 108 24.43 -12.81 1.20
N ALA A 109 23.43 -11.94 1.12
CA ALA A 109 23.62 -10.52 0.86
C ALA A 109 24.33 -9.84 2.05
N VAL A 110 25.15 -8.83 1.76
CA VAL A 110 25.81 -8.00 2.78
C VAL A 110 25.23 -6.60 2.66
N ILE A 111 24.22 -6.30 3.50
CA ILE A 111 23.54 -5.00 3.53
C ILE A 111 23.86 -4.35 4.87
N LYS A 112 24.30 -3.11 4.83
CA LYS A 112 24.78 -2.42 6.03
C LYS A 112 23.86 -1.26 6.43
N SER A 113 23.59 -1.15 7.73
CA SER A 113 23.04 0.04 8.38
C SER A 113 24.00 0.45 9.50
N ASP A 114 24.40 1.71 9.54
CA ASP A 114 25.37 2.23 10.51
C ASP A 114 26.66 1.38 10.60
N GLY A 115 27.09 0.79 9.48
CA GLY A 115 28.30 -0.04 9.38
C GLY A 115 28.10 -1.52 9.71
N GLU A 116 27.00 -1.91 10.30
CA GLU A 116 26.69 -3.30 10.68
C GLU A 116 25.91 -4.03 9.59
N ASN A 117 26.24 -5.29 9.32
CA ASN A 117 25.47 -6.13 8.38
C ASN A 117 24.15 -6.56 9.03
N VAL A 118 23.02 -6.10 8.49
CA VAL A 118 21.68 -6.39 9.02
C VAL A 118 21.10 -7.74 8.57
N THR A 119 21.63 -8.33 7.51
CA THR A 119 21.09 -9.56 6.92
C THR A 119 21.03 -10.76 7.90
N PRO A 120 22.05 -11.03 8.74
CA PRO A 120 21.99 -12.14 9.70
C PRO A 120 20.83 -11.98 10.70
N ALA A 121 20.59 -10.76 11.20
CA ALA A 121 19.49 -10.48 12.12
C ALA A 121 18.13 -10.69 11.45
N VAL A 122 17.96 -10.23 10.20
CA VAL A 122 16.74 -10.46 9.40
C VAL A 122 16.47 -11.96 9.25
N GLN A 123 17.48 -12.74 8.84
CA GLN A 123 17.32 -14.18 8.66
C GLN A 123 17.02 -14.91 9.96
N TYR A 124 17.59 -14.47 11.08
CA TYR A 124 17.26 -14.99 12.41
C TYR A 124 15.79 -14.77 12.75
N VAL A 125 15.28 -13.57 12.59
CA VAL A 125 13.87 -13.26 12.87
C VAL A 125 12.94 -14.03 11.94
N LEU A 126 13.22 -14.10 10.64
CA LEU A 126 12.43 -14.90 9.69
C LEU A 126 12.40 -16.38 10.07
N THR A 127 13.51 -16.94 10.55
CA THR A 127 13.57 -18.33 11.01
C THR A 127 12.76 -18.54 12.28
N LYS A 128 12.85 -17.60 13.24
CA LYS A 128 12.05 -17.61 14.47
C LYS A 128 10.57 -17.54 14.17
N MET A 129 10.15 -16.65 13.26
CA MET A 129 8.77 -16.54 12.78
C MET A 129 8.28 -17.85 12.15
N GLY A 130 9.10 -18.47 11.27
CA GLY A 130 8.77 -19.73 10.63
C GLY A 130 8.55 -20.84 11.65
N THR A 131 9.48 -21.01 12.59
CA THR A 131 9.35 -22.00 13.67
C THR A 131 8.09 -21.81 14.51
N PHE A 132 7.77 -20.56 14.84
CA PHE A 132 6.54 -20.22 15.57
C PHE A 132 5.29 -20.54 14.73
N ALA A 133 5.26 -20.09 13.47
CA ALA A 133 4.15 -20.33 12.56
C ALA A 133 3.85 -21.82 12.41
N ASP A 134 4.87 -22.66 12.24
CA ASP A 134 4.73 -24.12 12.11
C ASP A 134 4.15 -24.72 13.38
N ARG A 135 4.60 -24.31 14.57
CA ARG A 135 4.06 -24.78 15.85
C ARG A 135 2.59 -24.41 16.05
N VAL A 136 2.17 -23.22 15.63
CA VAL A 136 0.77 -22.79 15.69
C VAL A 136 -0.07 -23.61 14.70
N ARG A 137 0.41 -23.79 13.48
CA ARG A 137 -0.27 -24.51 12.40
C ARG A 137 -0.41 -26.01 12.69
N SER A 138 0.64 -26.65 13.24
CA SER A 138 0.59 -28.08 13.63
C SER A 138 -0.29 -28.31 14.85
N GLY A 139 -0.52 -27.30 15.70
CA GLY A 139 -1.18 -27.41 17.00
C GLY A 139 -0.22 -27.80 18.14
N ASP A 140 1.09 -27.75 17.91
CA ASP A 140 2.12 -27.92 18.96
C ASP A 140 2.15 -26.69 19.88
N TRP A 141 1.83 -25.51 19.37
CA TRP A 141 1.53 -24.36 20.18
C TRP A 141 0.08 -24.46 20.71
N LYS A 142 -0.09 -24.47 22.02
CA LYS A 142 -1.37 -24.63 22.68
C LYS A 142 -1.66 -23.44 23.59
N GLY A 143 -2.94 -23.13 23.72
CA GLY A 143 -3.44 -22.18 24.71
C GLY A 143 -3.27 -22.70 26.15
N HIS A 144 -3.51 -21.85 27.13
CA HIS A 144 -3.37 -22.12 28.56
C HIS A 144 -4.09 -23.38 29.02
N THR A 145 -5.24 -23.70 28.45
CA THR A 145 -6.02 -24.92 28.77
C THR A 145 -5.52 -26.18 28.06
N GLY A 146 -4.47 -26.10 27.27
CA GLY A 146 -3.97 -27.18 26.43
C GLY A 146 -4.71 -27.39 25.11
N LYS A 147 -5.73 -26.56 24.79
CA LYS A 147 -6.40 -26.58 23.50
C LYS A 147 -5.52 -26.04 22.39
N ARG A 148 -5.73 -26.55 21.17
CA ARG A 148 -5.12 -26.02 19.94
C ARG A 148 -5.66 -24.61 19.65
N ILE A 149 -4.80 -23.72 19.17
CA ILE A 149 -5.21 -22.41 18.63
C ILE A 149 -5.94 -22.61 17.29
N LYS A 150 -7.11 -22.01 17.16
CA LYS A 150 -7.92 -21.99 15.95
C LYS A 150 -8.10 -20.59 15.36
N THR A 151 -7.97 -19.55 16.19
CA THR A 151 -8.12 -18.17 15.74
C THR A 151 -6.91 -17.35 16.12
N VAL A 152 -6.41 -16.59 15.15
CA VAL A 152 -5.37 -15.57 15.34
C VAL A 152 -6.02 -14.20 15.15
N VAL A 153 -5.86 -13.32 16.14
CA VAL A 153 -6.32 -11.95 16.11
C VAL A 153 -5.10 -11.03 16.08
N ASN A 154 -4.89 -10.32 14.96
CA ASN A 154 -3.83 -9.33 14.83
C ASN A 154 -4.35 -7.98 15.32
N ILE A 155 -3.70 -7.39 16.33
CA ILE A 155 -4.03 -6.07 16.85
C ILE A 155 -2.90 -5.11 16.49
N GLY A 156 -3.19 -4.14 15.63
CA GLY A 156 -2.22 -3.15 15.14
C GLY A 156 -2.93 -2.05 14.37
N ILE A 157 -2.28 -0.94 14.10
CA ILE A 157 -2.87 0.17 13.34
C ILE A 157 -1.89 0.67 12.27
N GLY A 158 -2.41 1.28 11.21
CA GLY A 158 -1.61 1.78 10.09
C GLY A 158 -0.83 0.65 9.41
N GLY A 159 0.49 0.77 9.30
CA GLY A 159 1.34 -0.26 8.67
C GLY A 159 1.34 -1.62 9.38
N SER A 160 0.97 -1.65 10.67
CA SER A 160 0.81 -2.90 11.43
C SER A 160 -0.52 -3.61 11.22
N ASP A 161 -1.44 -3.02 10.46
CA ASP A 161 -2.75 -3.57 10.09
C ASP A 161 -2.92 -3.68 8.57
N LEU A 162 -2.78 -2.56 7.84
CA LEU A 162 -3.15 -2.47 6.42
C LEU A 162 -2.42 -3.49 5.55
N GLY A 163 -1.10 -3.64 5.73
CA GLY A 163 -0.31 -4.63 4.99
C GLY A 163 -0.72 -6.08 5.31
N PRO A 164 -0.69 -6.51 6.59
CA PRO A 164 -1.14 -7.86 6.98
C PRO A 164 -2.56 -8.19 6.57
N ALA A 165 -3.52 -7.29 6.78
CA ALA A 165 -4.93 -7.50 6.43
C ALA A 165 -5.14 -7.57 4.91
N MET A 166 -4.43 -6.75 4.13
CA MET A 166 -4.46 -6.79 2.67
C MET A 166 -3.86 -8.09 2.16
N ALA A 167 -2.68 -8.46 2.63
CA ALA A 167 -1.98 -9.66 2.15
C ALA A 167 -2.72 -10.95 2.55
N TYR A 168 -3.33 -10.98 3.74
CA TYR A 168 -4.22 -12.09 4.15
C TYR A 168 -5.39 -12.25 3.18
N GLU A 169 -6.08 -11.15 2.82
CA GLU A 169 -7.20 -11.22 1.87
C GLU A 169 -6.71 -11.62 0.48
N ALA A 170 -5.59 -11.05 0.01
CA ALA A 170 -5.01 -11.36 -1.28
C ALA A 170 -4.62 -12.85 -1.42
N LEU A 171 -4.06 -13.43 -0.37
CA LEU A 171 -3.59 -14.83 -0.35
C LEU A 171 -4.53 -15.78 0.38
N ARG A 172 -5.79 -15.40 0.57
CA ARG A 172 -6.77 -16.19 1.31
C ARG A 172 -6.99 -17.59 0.74
N ALA A 173 -6.81 -17.79 -0.56
CA ALA A 173 -6.86 -19.10 -1.19
C ALA A 173 -5.76 -20.05 -0.70
N TYR A 174 -4.63 -19.52 -0.25
CA TYR A 174 -3.46 -20.26 0.23
C TYR A 174 -3.43 -20.48 1.75
N THR A 175 -4.43 -19.95 2.48
CA THR A 175 -4.45 -20.00 3.95
C THR A 175 -4.80 -21.40 4.48
N HIS A 176 -4.40 -21.67 5.72
CA HIS A 176 -4.82 -22.86 6.45
C HIS A 176 -6.31 -22.77 6.78
N ARG A 177 -7.14 -23.57 6.12
CA ARG A 177 -8.62 -23.44 6.15
C ARG A 177 -9.29 -23.76 7.49
N ASP A 178 -8.59 -24.50 8.36
CA ASP A 178 -9.09 -24.84 9.71
C ASP A 178 -8.77 -23.73 10.74
N MET A 179 -8.11 -22.64 10.31
CA MET A 179 -7.78 -21.49 11.15
C MET A 179 -8.49 -20.25 10.66
N GLN A 180 -8.90 -19.40 11.61
CA GLN A 180 -9.47 -18.08 11.34
C GLN A 180 -8.47 -16.99 11.66
N PHE A 181 -8.53 -15.90 10.88
CA PHE A 181 -7.69 -14.72 11.09
C PHE A 181 -8.58 -13.49 11.15
N ARG A 182 -8.37 -12.65 12.15
CA ARG A 182 -9.09 -11.40 12.36
C ARG A 182 -8.11 -10.28 12.61
N PHE A 183 -8.49 -9.07 12.23
CA PHE A 183 -7.66 -7.88 12.31
C PHE A 183 -8.45 -6.82 13.07
N VAL A 184 -7.80 -6.21 14.07
CA VAL A 184 -8.35 -5.16 14.92
C VAL A 184 -7.40 -3.98 14.88
N SER A 185 -7.90 -2.83 14.47
CA SER A 185 -7.08 -1.63 14.28
C SER A 185 -7.66 -0.38 14.94
N ASN A 186 -8.97 -0.21 14.91
CA ASN A 186 -9.62 0.98 15.42
C ASN A 186 -9.75 0.94 16.95
N VAL A 187 -9.59 2.09 17.60
CA VAL A 187 -9.83 2.27 19.03
C VAL A 187 -11.35 2.27 19.39
N ASP A 188 -12.22 2.35 18.38
CA ASP A 188 -13.65 2.09 18.60
C ASP A 188 -13.83 0.68 19.14
N GLY A 189 -14.39 0.57 20.35
CA GLY A 189 -14.59 -0.71 21.02
C GLY A 189 -15.45 -1.71 20.22
N ALA A 190 -16.23 -1.26 19.25
CA ALA A 190 -16.97 -2.12 18.35
C ALA A 190 -16.05 -3.02 17.50
N ASP A 191 -14.88 -2.52 17.09
CA ASP A 191 -13.93 -3.29 16.28
C ASP A 191 -13.45 -4.56 17.01
N LEU A 192 -12.95 -4.41 18.24
CA LEU A 192 -12.55 -5.56 19.05
C LEU A 192 -13.76 -6.42 19.44
N HIS A 193 -14.90 -5.80 19.84
CA HIS A 193 -16.10 -6.53 20.25
C HIS A 193 -16.58 -7.49 19.15
N GLU A 194 -16.75 -6.99 17.93
CA GLU A 194 -17.18 -7.82 16.80
C GLU A 194 -16.12 -8.87 16.41
N ALA A 195 -14.84 -8.55 16.63
CA ALA A 195 -13.76 -9.49 16.34
C ALA A 195 -13.71 -10.68 17.31
N VAL A 196 -14.16 -10.54 18.57
CA VAL A 196 -13.99 -11.60 19.58
C VAL A 196 -15.29 -12.23 20.08
N ARG A 197 -16.47 -11.67 19.75
CA ARG A 197 -17.77 -12.04 20.35
C ARG A 197 -18.17 -13.51 20.21
N ASP A 198 -17.72 -14.17 19.15
CA ASP A 198 -18.04 -15.56 18.81
C ASP A 198 -16.84 -16.51 18.98
N LEU A 199 -15.74 -16.03 19.60
CA LEU A 199 -14.52 -16.80 19.79
C LEU A 199 -14.52 -17.54 21.14
N ASP A 200 -13.85 -18.71 21.15
CA ASP A 200 -13.44 -19.38 22.38
C ASP A 200 -12.09 -18.81 22.84
N PRO A 201 -12.01 -18.15 24.03
CA PRO A 201 -10.76 -17.65 24.56
C PRO A 201 -9.65 -18.70 24.64
N ALA A 202 -10.02 -19.97 24.91
CA ALA A 202 -9.06 -21.07 25.02
C ALA A 202 -8.39 -21.48 23.69
N GLU A 203 -8.95 -21.05 22.55
CA GLU A 203 -8.48 -21.38 21.19
C GLU A 203 -8.02 -20.13 20.42
N THR A 204 -7.87 -18.98 21.11
CA THR A 204 -7.54 -17.68 20.49
C THR A 204 -6.12 -17.25 20.83
N LEU A 205 -5.35 -16.81 19.82
CA LEU A 205 -4.03 -16.22 19.93
C LEU A 205 -4.09 -14.76 19.46
N PHE A 206 -3.53 -13.84 20.23
CA PHE A 206 -3.40 -12.43 19.89
C PHE A 206 -1.98 -12.10 19.48
N ILE A 207 -1.82 -11.39 18.37
CA ILE A 207 -0.54 -10.83 17.88
C ILE A 207 -0.63 -9.32 18.05
N ILE A 208 0.17 -8.75 18.95
CA ILE A 208 0.20 -7.32 19.22
C ILE A 208 1.31 -6.67 18.41
N ALA A 209 0.91 -5.95 17.37
CA ALA A 209 1.82 -5.32 16.41
C ALA A 209 1.98 -3.81 16.70
N SER A 210 3.07 -3.44 17.41
CA SER A 210 3.37 -2.05 17.73
C SER A 210 4.89 -1.85 17.89
N LYS A 211 5.51 -1.05 17.01
CA LYS A 211 6.96 -0.83 16.99
C LYS A 211 7.50 -0.41 18.36
N THR A 212 6.91 0.57 18.97
CA THR A 212 7.33 1.12 20.29
C THR A 212 6.59 0.51 21.47
N PHE A 213 5.58 -0.29 21.22
CA PHE A 213 4.64 -0.83 22.20
C PHE A 213 3.98 0.26 23.08
N THR A 214 3.73 1.44 22.48
CA THR A 214 3.16 2.63 23.14
C THR A 214 2.04 3.27 22.31
N THR A 215 1.72 2.74 21.14
CA THR A 215 0.63 3.25 20.29
C THR A 215 -0.70 3.08 21.01
N ILE A 216 -1.38 4.18 21.34
CA ILE A 216 -2.52 4.18 22.25
C ILE A 216 -3.65 3.28 21.79
N GLU A 217 -4.00 3.30 20.52
CA GLU A 217 -5.05 2.48 19.93
C GLU A 217 -4.74 0.98 20.09
N THR A 218 -3.51 0.61 19.75
CA THR A 218 -3.06 -0.79 19.83
C THR A 218 -3.02 -1.28 21.27
N ILE A 219 -2.47 -0.48 22.21
CA ILE A 219 -2.36 -0.89 23.62
C ILE A 219 -3.73 -0.91 24.30
N THR A 220 -4.64 0.01 23.98
CA THR A 220 -6.02 -0.01 24.49
C THR A 220 -6.74 -1.28 24.04
N ASN A 221 -6.69 -1.60 22.74
CA ASN A 221 -7.30 -2.82 22.22
C ASN A 221 -6.64 -4.08 22.79
N ALA A 222 -5.32 -4.11 22.91
CA ALA A 222 -4.58 -5.25 23.50
C ALA A 222 -4.95 -5.47 24.98
N THR A 223 -5.10 -4.39 25.75
CA THR A 223 -5.53 -4.46 27.16
C THR A 223 -6.94 -5.02 27.27
N SER A 224 -7.88 -4.51 26.47
CA SER A 224 -9.27 -5.02 26.42
C SER A 224 -9.33 -6.48 25.97
N ALA A 225 -8.50 -6.88 25.00
CA ALA A 225 -8.39 -8.28 24.56
C ALA A 225 -7.84 -9.20 25.66
N ARG A 226 -6.86 -8.71 26.44
CA ARG A 226 -6.31 -9.44 27.59
C ARG A 226 -7.37 -9.64 28.66
N ASP A 227 -8.12 -8.60 29.03
CA ASP A 227 -9.18 -8.69 30.02
C ASP A 227 -10.30 -9.64 29.57
N TRP A 228 -10.69 -9.59 28.29
CA TRP A 228 -11.63 -10.54 27.70
C TRP A 228 -11.11 -11.99 27.80
N LEU A 229 -9.84 -12.23 27.45
CA LEU A 229 -9.20 -13.55 27.52
C LEU A 229 -9.19 -14.09 28.95
N LEU A 230 -8.65 -13.32 29.90
CA LEU A 230 -8.49 -13.75 31.29
C LEU A 230 -9.83 -14.01 31.97
N SER A 231 -10.83 -13.16 31.71
CA SER A 231 -12.19 -13.34 32.18
C SER A 231 -12.83 -14.63 31.62
N GLY A 232 -12.68 -14.86 30.31
CA GLY A 232 -13.24 -16.05 29.65
C GLY A 232 -12.58 -17.35 30.09
N LEU A 233 -11.26 -17.35 30.32
CA LEU A 233 -10.52 -18.51 30.84
C LEU A 233 -10.68 -18.70 32.36
N ARG A 234 -11.12 -17.67 33.09
CA ARG A 234 -11.09 -17.61 34.57
C ARG A 234 -9.67 -17.87 35.11
N ALA A 235 -8.67 -17.30 34.42
CA ALA A 235 -7.24 -17.48 34.70
C ALA A 235 -6.58 -16.16 35.13
N GLY A 236 -5.40 -16.26 35.73
CA GLY A 236 -4.56 -15.13 36.05
C GLY A 236 -3.65 -14.72 34.89
N GLY A 237 -2.73 -13.79 35.16
CA GLY A 237 -1.81 -13.25 34.15
C GLY A 237 -0.88 -14.27 33.49
N GLU A 238 -0.71 -15.45 34.09
CA GLU A 238 0.10 -16.56 33.55
C GLU A 238 -0.43 -17.08 32.21
N ALA A 239 -1.75 -16.94 31.94
CA ALA A 239 -2.34 -17.34 30.66
C ALA A 239 -1.88 -16.47 29.48
N VAL A 240 -1.41 -15.24 29.74
CA VAL A 240 -0.94 -14.31 28.68
C VAL A 240 0.20 -14.94 27.87
N ALA A 241 1.10 -15.69 28.52
CA ALA A 241 2.27 -16.27 27.86
C ALA A 241 1.94 -17.26 26.73
N GLN A 242 0.78 -17.91 26.76
CA GLN A 242 0.34 -18.85 25.72
C GLN A 242 -0.62 -18.23 24.69
N HIS A 243 -1.16 -17.06 24.98
CA HIS A 243 -2.20 -16.45 24.15
C HIS A 243 -1.81 -15.10 23.53
N PHE A 244 -0.64 -14.55 23.90
CA PHE A 244 -0.17 -13.28 23.35
C PHE A 244 1.28 -13.39 22.87
N VAL A 245 1.52 -12.82 21.71
CA VAL A 245 2.86 -12.57 21.15
C VAL A 245 2.98 -11.12 20.72
N ALA A 246 4.20 -10.58 20.71
CA ALA A 246 4.44 -9.19 20.38
C ALA A 246 5.35 -9.03 19.16
N LEU A 247 5.04 -8.05 18.32
CA LEU A 247 5.87 -7.58 17.22
C LEU A 247 6.32 -6.16 17.59
N SER A 248 7.55 -6.03 18.10
CA SER A 248 8.01 -4.78 18.70
C SER A 248 9.53 -4.68 18.76
N THR A 249 10.02 -3.46 19.03
CA THR A 249 11.42 -3.18 19.36
C THR A 249 11.62 -2.95 20.86
N ASN A 250 10.54 -2.96 21.67
CA ASN A 250 10.55 -2.56 23.09
C ASN A 250 10.25 -3.74 24.01
N ALA A 251 11.31 -4.49 24.36
CA ALA A 251 11.20 -5.67 25.23
C ALA A 251 10.69 -5.36 26.64
N GLU A 252 11.04 -4.17 27.20
CA GLU A 252 10.61 -3.76 28.52
C GLU A 252 9.08 -3.62 28.59
N LYS A 253 8.48 -2.88 27.67
CA LYS A 253 7.03 -2.68 27.59
C LYS A 253 6.27 -3.96 27.29
N VAL A 254 6.84 -4.83 26.46
CA VAL A 254 6.28 -6.17 26.15
C VAL A 254 6.23 -7.02 27.44
N THR A 255 7.31 -7.00 28.23
CA THR A 255 7.38 -7.72 29.51
C THR A 255 6.42 -7.15 30.56
N GLU A 256 6.30 -5.81 30.66
CA GLU A 256 5.33 -5.14 31.55
C GLU A 256 3.89 -5.53 31.22
N PHE A 257 3.57 -5.75 29.96
CA PHE A 257 2.24 -6.22 29.53
C PHE A 257 1.94 -7.67 29.95
N GLY A 258 2.98 -8.46 30.26
CA GLY A 258 2.91 -9.87 30.65
C GLY A 258 3.21 -10.86 29.52
N ILE A 259 3.69 -10.39 28.38
CA ILE A 259 4.13 -11.25 27.28
C ILE A 259 5.57 -11.74 27.59
N ASN A 260 5.80 -13.05 27.41
CA ASN A 260 7.14 -13.60 27.52
C ASN A 260 8.04 -13.02 26.40
N PRO A 261 9.22 -12.45 26.73
CA PRO A 261 10.15 -11.92 25.71
C PRO A 261 10.55 -12.92 24.62
N ASP A 262 10.56 -14.23 24.91
CA ASP A 262 10.80 -15.26 23.90
C ASP A 262 9.73 -15.28 22.79
N ASN A 263 8.54 -14.75 23.09
CA ASN A 263 7.41 -14.61 22.19
C ASN A 263 7.34 -13.22 21.54
N MET A 264 8.41 -12.43 21.62
CA MET A 264 8.58 -11.18 20.92
C MET A 264 9.36 -11.39 19.63
N PHE A 265 8.90 -10.77 18.55
CA PHE A 265 9.55 -10.78 17.24
C PHE A 265 9.96 -9.36 16.90
N GLU A 266 11.26 -9.16 16.70
CA GLU A 266 11.84 -7.85 16.48
C GLU A 266 11.79 -7.44 15.01
N PHE A 267 11.81 -6.14 14.78
CA PHE A 267 12.14 -5.49 13.53
C PHE A 267 12.88 -4.19 13.82
N TRP A 268 13.26 -3.40 12.82
CA TRP A 268 14.29 -2.37 13.01
C TRP A 268 13.74 -0.98 12.73
N ASP A 269 14.45 0.04 13.18
CA ASP A 269 14.10 1.44 13.00
C ASP A 269 14.22 1.91 11.53
N TRP A 270 15.08 1.25 10.75
CA TRP A 270 15.21 1.45 9.31
C TRP A 270 14.07 0.84 8.47
N VAL A 271 13.09 0.21 9.11
CA VAL A 271 11.84 -0.23 8.50
C VAL A 271 10.74 0.79 8.80
N GLY A 272 10.27 1.50 7.79
CA GLY A 272 9.11 2.38 7.90
C GLY A 272 7.82 1.58 8.11
N GLY A 273 6.84 2.14 8.86
CA GLY A 273 5.59 1.42 9.19
C GLY A 273 4.83 0.90 7.95
N ARG A 274 4.64 1.74 6.93
CA ARG A 274 3.94 1.38 5.68
C ARG A 274 4.73 0.46 4.74
N TYR A 275 5.99 0.17 5.06
CA TYR A 275 6.89 -0.74 4.35
C TYR A 275 7.26 -1.97 5.19
N SER A 276 6.49 -2.29 6.25
CA SER A 276 6.93 -3.23 7.27
C SER A 276 6.30 -4.61 7.19
N PHE A 277 5.29 -4.84 6.36
CA PHE A 277 4.54 -6.09 6.46
C PHE A 277 5.34 -7.33 6.00
N ASP A 278 6.42 -7.17 5.26
CA ASP A 278 7.40 -8.20 4.89
C ASP A 278 8.45 -8.46 6.00
N SER A 279 8.38 -7.73 7.13
CA SER A 279 9.12 -7.95 8.39
C SER A 279 8.37 -8.89 9.36
N ALA A 280 8.74 -8.84 10.64
CA ALA A 280 7.99 -9.48 11.72
C ALA A 280 6.50 -9.09 11.76
N ILE A 281 6.15 -7.90 11.28
CA ILE A 281 4.75 -7.43 11.15
C ILE A 281 3.89 -8.40 10.33
N GLY A 282 4.48 -9.13 9.40
CA GLY A 282 3.80 -10.18 8.62
C GLY A 282 3.59 -11.51 9.32
N LEU A 283 3.84 -11.64 10.63
CA LEU A 283 3.72 -12.92 11.35
C LEU A 283 2.34 -13.54 11.22
N SER A 284 1.27 -12.75 11.31
CA SER A 284 -0.11 -13.25 11.12
C SER A 284 -0.32 -13.86 9.74
N LEU A 285 0.24 -13.24 8.70
CA LEU A 285 0.24 -13.80 7.34
C LEU A 285 1.07 -15.08 7.27
N MET A 286 2.27 -15.10 7.85
CA MET A 286 3.12 -16.31 7.85
C MET A 286 2.42 -17.49 8.54
N VAL A 287 1.70 -17.26 9.64
CA VAL A 287 0.86 -18.28 10.27
C VAL A 287 -0.26 -18.72 9.32
N ALA A 288 -0.86 -17.79 8.58
CA ALA A 288 -1.97 -18.10 7.67
C ALA A 288 -1.55 -18.96 6.48
N ILE A 289 -0.48 -18.59 5.77
CA ILE A 289 -0.09 -19.23 4.50
C ILE A 289 1.06 -20.24 4.64
N GLY A 290 1.78 -20.24 5.77
CA GLY A 290 2.98 -21.03 6.02
C GLY A 290 4.27 -20.30 5.62
N HIS A 291 5.38 -20.72 6.22
CA HIS A 291 6.65 -20.02 6.06
C HIS A 291 7.22 -20.14 4.63
N GLU A 292 6.99 -21.24 3.93
CA GLU A 292 7.46 -21.45 2.55
C GLU A 292 6.82 -20.44 1.60
N ARG A 293 5.49 -20.28 1.64
CA ARG A 293 4.76 -19.32 0.82
C ARG A 293 5.08 -17.87 1.19
N PHE A 294 5.36 -17.61 2.46
CA PHE A 294 5.83 -16.30 2.87
C PHE A 294 7.21 -15.98 2.26
N ARG A 295 8.12 -16.95 2.22
CA ARG A 295 9.42 -16.79 1.54
C ARG A 295 9.27 -16.65 0.02
N GLU A 296 8.33 -17.37 -0.60
CA GLU A 296 7.98 -17.19 -2.02
C GLU A 296 7.53 -15.75 -2.29
N MET A 297 6.71 -15.18 -1.41
CA MET A 297 6.30 -13.77 -1.50
C MET A 297 7.51 -12.83 -1.38
N LEU A 298 8.40 -13.04 -0.42
CA LEU A 298 9.63 -12.25 -0.27
C LEU A 298 10.53 -12.34 -1.52
N ALA A 299 10.63 -13.51 -2.14
CA ALA A 299 11.36 -13.68 -3.40
C ALA A 299 10.74 -12.86 -4.54
N GLY A 300 9.42 -12.77 -4.59
CA GLY A 300 8.72 -11.89 -5.54
C GLY A 300 9.05 -10.42 -5.36
N PHE A 301 9.10 -9.93 -4.13
CA PHE A 301 9.58 -8.58 -3.83
C PHE A 301 11.03 -8.37 -4.31
N HIS A 302 11.91 -9.30 -3.96
CA HIS A 302 13.34 -9.20 -4.29
C HIS A 302 13.59 -9.18 -5.80
N LEU A 303 12.82 -9.93 -6.58
CA LEU A 303 12.89 -9.91 -8.05
C LEU A 303 12.68 -8.49 -8.58
N VAL A 304 11.73 -7.75 -8.02
CA VAL A 304 11.47 -6.36 -8.42
C VAL A 304 12.56 -5.41 -7.92
N ASP A 305 13.14 -5.65 -6.73
CA ASP A 305 14.30 -4.89 -6.25
C ASP A 305 15.49 -5.01 -7.21
N GLU A 306 15.80 -6.23 -7.67
CA GLU A 306 16.86 -6.46 -8.64
C GLU A 306 16.55 -5.81 -9.99
N HIS A 307 15.31 -5.95 -10.47
CA HIS A 307 14.86 -5.29 -11.69
C HIS A 307 14.99 -3.76 -11.60
N PHE A 308 14.54 -3.17 -10.50
CA PHE A 308 14.64 -1.72 -10.28
C PHE A 308 16.08 -1.20 -10.29
N CYS A 309 17.02 -2.00 -9.75
CA CYS A 309 18.44 -1.63 -9.72
C CYS A 309 19.16 -1.84 -11.06
N SER A 310 18.79 -2.87 -11.83
CA SER A 310 19.60 -3.36 -12.97
C SER A 310 18.97 -3.10 -14.34
N ALA A 311 17.64 -2.97 -14.45
CA ALA A 311 17.01 -2.75 -15.73
C ALA A 311 17.37 -1.38 -16.33
N PRO A 312 17.58 -1.28 -17.65
CA PRO A 312 17.75 -0.01 -18.33
C PRO A 312 16.54 0.89 -18.14
N LEU A 313 16.70 2.20 -18.31
CA LEU A 313 15.66 3.19 -18.00
C LEU A 313 14.35 2.96 -18.77
N ASP A 314 14.43 2.54 -20.01
CA ASP A 314 13.30 2.27 -20.91
C ASP A 314 12.60 0.93 -20.66
N GLU A 315 13.23 0.03 -19.90
CA GLU A 315 12.69 -1.26 -19.51
C GLU A 315 12.34 -1.35 -18.00
N ASN A 316 12.62 -0.30 -17.24
CA ASN A 316 12.46 -0.27 -15.79
C ASN A 316 11.02 0.05 -15.40
N ALA A 317 10.23 -0.97 -15.10
CA ALA A 317 8.80 -0.82 -14.83
C ALA A 317 8.47 0.11 -13.64
N PRO A 318 9.11 0.01 -12.46
CA PRO A 318 8.87 0.95 -11.36
C PRO A 318 9.21 2.40 -11.73
N LEU A 319 10.33 2.61 -12.43
CA LEU A 319 10.73 3.93 -12.89
C LEU A 319 9.69 4.51 -13.85
N LEU A 320 9.27 3.72 -14.85
CA LEU A 320 8.26 4.12 -15.81
C LEU A 320 6.96 4.53 -15.14
N LEU A 321 6.41 3.70 -14.23
CA LEU A 321 5.16 4.02 -13.54
C LEU A 321 5.29 5.27 -12.66
N GLY A 322 6.42 5.45 -11.99
CA GLY A 322 6.71 6.66 -11.23
C GLY A 322 6.71 7.90 -12.11
N LEU A 323 7.39 7.85 -13.26
CA LEU A 323 7.47 8.94 -14.23
C LEU A 323 6.12 9.23 -14.92
N LEU A 324 5.32 8.21 -15.22
CA LEU A 324 3.94 8.40 -15.69
C LEU A 324 3.08 9.12 -14.65
N GLY A 325 3.25 8.81 -13.36
CA GLY A 325 2.60 9.53 -12.27
C GLY A 325 3.00 11.02 -12.23
N ILE A 326 4.30 11.33 -12.40
CA ILE A 326 4.80 12.71 -12.55
C ILE A 326 4.18 13.38 -13.78
N TRP A 327 4.16 12.70 -14.91
CA TRP A 327 3.59 13.21 -16.16
C TRP A 327 2.15 13.67 -15.98
N TYR A 328 1.30 12.81 -15.42
CA TYR A 328 -0.10 13.16 -15.24
C TYR A 328 -0.34 14.15 -14.10
N GLY A 329 0.30 13.97 -12.95
CA GLY A 329 0.12 14.84 -11.79
C GLY A 329 0.60 16.28 -12.05
N ASN A 330 1.75 16.44 -12.69
CA ASN A 330 2.39 17.74 -12.79
C ASN A 330 2.14 18.46 -14.12
N PHE A 331 1.88 17.74 -15.21
CA PHE A 331 1.71 18.36 -16.52
C PHE A 331 0.26 18.26 -17.05
N TRP A 332 -0.55 17.34 -16.52
CA TRP A 332 -1.96 17.17 -16.91
C TRP A 332 -2.94 17.50 -15.79
N ASP A 333 -2.47 18.00 -14.65
CA ASP A 333 -3.29 18.36 -13.48
C ASP A 333 -4.17 17.20 -12.96
N ALA A 334 -3.68 15.96 -13.06
CA ALA A 334 -4.34 14.80 -12.50
C ALA A 334 -4.05 14.70 -11.00
N GLN A 335 -5.02 15.09 -10.16
CA GLN A 335 -4.86 15.13 -8.71
C GLN A 335 -5.13 13.79 -8.01
N SER A 336 -5.60 12.80 -8.75
CA SER A 336 -5.87 11.46 -8.22
C SER A 336 -5.46 10.37 -9.19
N HIS A 337 -5.19 9.19 -8.64
CA HIS A 337 -4.84 7.99 -9.37
C HIS A 337 -5.73 6.84 -8.93
N ALA A 338 -6.40 6.18 -9.87
CA ALA A 338 -7.28 5.06 -9.54
C ALA A 338 -6.52 3.74 -9.68
N VAL A 339 -6.69 2.83 -8.71
CA VAL A 339 -6.20 1.44 -8.79
C VAL A 339 -7.39 0.51 -8.73
N LEU A 340 -7.61 -0.21 -9.82
CA LEU A 340 -8.84 -0.92 -10.13
C LEU A 340 -8.55 -2.43 -10.36
N PRO A 341 -8.39 -3.22 -9.28
CA PRO A 341 -8.10 -4.64 -9.42
C PRO A 341 -9.35 -5.42 -9.85
N TYR A 342 -9.26 -6.18 -10.92
CA TYR A 342 -10.29 -7.12 -11.33
C TYR A 342 -10.04 -8.48 -10.66
N SER A 343 -10.02 -8.44 -9.34
CA SER A 343 -9.88 -9.59 -8.46
C SER A 343 -10.50 -9.28 -7.10
N HIS A 344 -11.42 -10.12 -6.62
CA HIS A 344 -12.00 -9.97 -5.29
C HIS A 344 -10.95 -10.08 -4.17
N TYR A 345 -9.95 -10.92 -4.35
CA TYR A 345 -8.85 -11.09 -3.41
C TYR A 345 -8.00 -9.82 -3.20
N LEU A 346 -8.00 -8.89 -4.15
CA LEU A 346 -7.34 -7.58 -4.01
C LEU A 346 -8.26 -6.48 -3.47
N SER A 347 -9.37 -6.83 -2.81
CA SER A 347 -10.35 -5.86 -2.28
C SER A 347 -9.75 -4.85 -1.29
N LYS A 348 -8.69 -5.21 -0.58
CA LYS A 348 -7.96 -4.34 0.35
C LYS A 348 -6.68 -3.72 -0.23
N PHE A 349 -6.31 -4.05 -1.47
CA PHE A 349 -5.05 -3.61 -2.06
C PHE A 349 -4.98 -2.08 -2.21
N THR A 350 -6.03 -1.46 -2.69
CA THR A 350 -6.09 0.00 -2.84
C THR A 350 -5.99 0.72 -1.50
N ALA A 351 -6.62 0.21 -0.45
CA ALA A 351 -6.54 0.78 0.91
C ALA A 351 -5.10 0.70 1.47
N TYR A 352 -4.38 -0.39 1.19
CA TYR A 352 -2.95 -0.49 1.50
C TYR A 352 -2.13 0.55 0.73
N LEU A 353 -2.38 0.71 -0.57
CA LEU A 353 -1.68 1.69 -1.41
C LEU A 353 -1.98 3.14 -1.02
N GLN A 354 -3.13 3.42 -0.42
CA GLN A 354 -3.43 4.76 0.13
C GLN A 354 -2.39 5.16 1.16
N GLN A 355 -2.09 4.30 2.12
CA GLN A 355 -1.05 4.60 3.10
C GLN A 355 0.32 4.64 2.42
N LEU A 356 0.65 3.65 1.59
CA LEU A 356 1.93 3.55 0.92
C LEU A 356 2.29 4.82 0.14
N ASP A 357 1.37 5.34 -0.68
CA ASP A 357 1.61 6.50 -1.55
C ASP A 357 1.34 7.83 -0.82
N MET A 358 0.16 8.00 -0.22
CA MET A 358 -0.27 9.30 0.30
C MET A 358 0.48 9.71 1.56
N GLU A 359 0.86 8.77 2.43
CA GLU A 359 1.70 9.07 3.61
C GLU A 359 3.16 9.32 3.21
N SER A 360 3.65 8.63 2.16
CA SER A 360 5.00 8.83 1.65
C SER A 360 5.14 10.15 0.92
N ASN A 361 4.27 10.44 -0.03
CA ASN A 361 4.44 11.51 -0.99
C ASN A 361 3.49 12.70 -0.78
N GLY A 362 2.57 12.63 0.19
CA GLY A 362 1.72 13.76 0.58
C GLY A 362 2.50 14.83 1.34
N LYS A 363 3.51 15.42 0.72
CA LYS A 363 4.45 16.37 1.32
C LYS A 363 4.39 17.72 0.61
N SER A 364 4.59 18.81 1.36
CA SER A 364 4.60 20.19 0.84
C SER A 364 5.95 20.90 1.00
N VAL A 365 6.96 20.18 1.49
CA VAL A 365 8.31 20.68 1.74
C VAL A 365 9.32 19.72 1.11
N ASP A 366 10.30 20.26 0.38
CA ASP A 366 11.38 19.49 -0.22
C ASP A 366 12.47 19.12 0.81
N ARG A 367 13.42 18.30 0.39
CA ARG A 367 14.54 17.84 1.25
C ARG A 367 15.49 18.96 1.67
N ASP A 368 15.41 20.13 1.02
CA ASP A 368 16.19 21.32 1.34
C ASP A 368 15.45 22.27 2.28
N GLY A 369 14.22 21.90 2.71
CA GLY A 369 13.40 22.67 3.64
C GLY A 369 12.55 23.77 2.98
N HIS A 370 12.44 23.78 1.64
CA HIS A 370 11.65 24.78 0.93
C HIS A 370 10.25 24.25 0.63
N ARG A 371 9.27 25.15 0.69
CA ARG A 371 7.92 24.81 0.23
C ARG A 371 7.91 24.58 -1.28
N VAL A 372 7.34 23.45 -1.70
CA VAL A 372 7.18 23.12 -3.12
C VAL A 372 6.03 23.91 -3.74
N ASN A 373 6.11 24.18 -5.04
CA ASN A 373 5.08 24.85 -5.85
C ASN A 373 4.56 23.95 -7.00
N TRP A 374 4.87 22.66 -6.92
CA TRP A 374 4.35 21.62 -7.80
C TRP A 374 3.48 20.63 -7.01
N GLN A 375 2.68 19.86 -7.73
CA GLN A 375 1.86 18.80 -7.12
C GLN A 375 2.76 17.65 -6.66
N THR A 376 2.43 17.09 -5.49
CA THR A 376 3.03 15.88 -4.94
C THR A 376 1.91 14.88 -4.62
N GLY A 377 2.21 13.65 -4.26
CA GLY A 377 1.32 12.63 -3.76
C GLY A 377 -0.14 12.68 -4.24
N PRO A 378 -0.54 11.93 -5.27
CA PRO A 378 -1.92 11.92 -5.74
C PRO A 378 -2.86 11.32 -4.68
N VAL A 379 -4.13 11.65 -4.72
CA VAL A 379 -5.16 10.89 -3.99
C VAL A 379 -5.30 9.52 -4.65
N VAL A 380 -4.90 8.46 -3.96
CA VAL A 380 -5.03 7.08 -4.42
C VAL A 380 -6.38 6.52 -3.98
N TRP A 381 -7.14 5.93 -4.92
CA TRP A 381 -8.46 5.39 -4.65
C TRP A 381 -8.84 4.30 -5.66
N GLY A 382 -9.90 3.56 -5.37
CA GLY A 382 -10.42 2.52 -6.24
C GLY A 382 -11.01 1.37 -5.46
N THR A 383 -11.71 0.51 -6.16
CA THR A 383 -12.31 -0.73 -5.63
C THR A 383 -12.24 -1.81 -6.70
N PRO A 384 -12.46 -3.08 -6.36
CA PRO A 384 -12.47 -4.14 -7.35
C PRO A 384 -13.49 -3.91 -8.48
N GLY A 385 -13.06 -4.17 -9.73
CA GLY A 385 -13.99 -4.44 -10.81
C GLY A 385 -14.67 -5.80 -10.58
N THR A 386 -15.94 -5.97 -10.95
CA THR A 386 -16.82 -5.06 -11.68
C THR A 386 -17.60 -4.08 -10.79
N ASN A 387 -17.49 -4.20 -9.46
CA ASN A 387 -18.23 -3.35 -8.51
C ASN A 387 -18.01 -1.86 -8.77
N GLY A 388 -16.77 -1.43 -8.99
CA GLY A 388 -16.43 -0.05 -9.29
C GLY A 388 -17.15 0.51 -10.50
N GLN A 389 -17.40 -0.32 -11.54
CA GLN A 389 -18.14 0.08 -12.75
C GLN A 389 -19.56 0.58 -12.44
N HIS A 390 -20.18 0.02 -11.40
CA HIS A 390 -21.53 0.38 -10.96
C HIS A 390 -21.54 1.47 -9.86
N ALA A 391 -20.38 2.00 -9.49
CA ALA A 391 -20.26 3.01 -8.45
C ALA A 391 -19.80 4.37 -8.98
N TYR A 392 -18.72 4.44 -9.74
CA TYR A 392 -18.07 5.70 -10.10
C TYR A 392 -17.50 5.76 -11.53
N TYR A 393 -17.69 4.78 -12.39
CA TYR A 393 -17.16 4.82 -13.75
C TYR A 393 -17.81 5.90 -14.62
N GLN A 394 -18.99 6.38 -14.25
CA GLN A 394 -19.57 7.58 -14.85
C GLN A 394 -18.57 8.77 -14.77
N LEU A 395 -17.93 8.96 -13.63
CA LEU A 395 -16.90 10.00 -13.45
C LEU A 395 -15.67 9.72 -14.31
N LEU A 396 -15.20 8.47 -14.36
CA LEU A 396 -14.01 8.10 -15.13
C LEU A 396 -14.23 8.33 -16.64
N HIS A 397 -15.39 7.96 -17.18
CA HIS A 397 -15.69 8.09 -18.59
C HIS A 397 -16.04 9.51 -19.03
N GLN A 398 -16.99 10.15 -18.35
CA GLN A 398 -17.60 11.41 -18.79
C GLN A 398 -17.38 12.57 -17.82
N GLY A 399 -16.68 12.37 -16.72
CA GLY A 399 -16.37 13.44 -15.78
C GLY A 399 -15.36 14.45 -16.35
N THR A 400 -15.29 15.61 -15.72
CA THR A 400 -14.40 16.72 -16.11
C THR A 400 -12.95 16.54 -15.61
N LYS A 401 -12.69 15.54 -14.78
CA LYS A 401 -11.37 15.27 -14.22
C LYS A 401 -10.62 14.24 -15.05
N LEU A 402 -9.32 14.49 -15.27
CA LEU A 402 -8.43 13.46 -15.80
C LEU A 402 -7.97 12.58 -14.64
N ILE A 403 -8.22 11.27 -14.73
CA ILE A 403 -7.87 10.31 -13.70
C ILE A 403 -7.13 9.14 -14.36
N PRO A 404 -5.81 9.09 -14.27
CA PRO A 404 -5.05 7.90 -14.67
C PRO A 404 -5.47 6.69 -13.83
N ALA A 405 -5.51 5.52 -14.45
CA ALA A 405 -5.94 4.31 -13.76
C ALA A 405 -5.05 3.12 -14.06
N ASP A 406 -4.79 2.30 -13.04
CA ASP A 406 -4.17 0.99 -13.17
C ASP A 406 -5.26 -0.09 -13.12
N LEU A 407 -5.35 -0.90 -14.16
CA LEU A 407 -6.25 -2.05 -14.28
C LEU A 407 -5.43 -3.32 -14.01
N LEU A 408 -5.74 -4.04 -12.93
CA LEU A 408 -5.00 -5.26 -12.57
C LEU A 408 -5.86 -6.49 -12.85
N GLY A 409 -5.30 -7.46 -13.57
CA GLY A 409 -6.00 -8.69 -13.94
C GLY A 409 -5.11 -9.93 -13.89
N PHE A 410 -5.74 -11.10 -13.86
CA PHE A 410 -5.06 -12.39 -13.84
C PHE A 410 -5.65 -13.30 -14.91
N ALA A 411 -4.79 -14.08 -15.58
CA ALA A 411 -5.25 -15.00 -16.62
C ALA A 411 -6.02 -16.20 -16.04
N GLU A 412 -5.57 -16.66 -14.87
CA GLU A 412 -6.18 -17.81 -14.18
C GLU A 412 -6.73 -17.38 -12.81
N PRO A 413 -7.95 -17.81 -12.43
CA PRO A 413 -8.47 -17.59 -11.11
C PRO A 413 -7.79 -18.53 -10.10
N VAL A 414 -7.38 -18.01 -8.94
CA VAL A 414 -6.83 -18.84 -7.85
C VAL A 414 -7.90 -19.75 -7.23
N ALA A 415 -9.15 -19.30 -7.26
CA ALA A 415 -10.31 -20.09 -6.88
C ALA A 415 -11.53 -19.65 -7.70
N ASP A 416 -12.29 -20.63 -8.18
CA ASP A 416 -13.52 -20.43 -8.92
C ASP A 416 -14.56 -21.48 -8.50
N LEU A 417 -15.83 -21.17 -8.69
CA LEU A 417 -16.89 -22.16 -8.60
C LEU A 417 -16.80 -23.11 -9.81
N GLN A 418 -17.26 -24.33 -9.64
CA GLN A 418 -17.11 -25.41 -10.62
C GLN A 418 -17.40 -24.96 -12.05
N PRO A 419 -16.52 -25.32 -13.02
CA PRO A 419 -16.72 -25.01 -14.42
C PRO A 419 -18.00 -25.66 -14.94
N GLY A 420 -18.82 -24.90 -15.66
CA GLY A 420 -19.90 -25.49 -16.45
C GLY A 420 -21.18 -24.67 -16.64
N LEU A 421 -21.40 -23.56 -15.93
CA LEU A 421 -22.60 -22.76 -16.12
C LEU A 421 -22.34 -21.42 -16.80
N VAL A 422 -21.40 -20.63 -16.33
CA VAL A 422 -20.96 -19.38 -16.97
C VAL A 422 -19.48 -19.20 -16.64
N PRO A 423 -18.61 -18.87 -17.60
CA PRO A 423 -17.21 -18.57 -17.32
C PRO A 423 -17.10 -17.19 -16.62
N GLN A 424 -17.32 -17.15 -15.31
CA GLN A 424 -17.33 -15.90 -14.53
C GLN A 424 -16.00 -15.15 -14.66
N HIS A 425 -14.89 -15.89 -14.70
CA HIS A 425 -13.56 -15.30 -14.82
C HIS A 425 -13.37 -14.64 -16.20
N ASP A 426 -13.74 -15.31 -17.29
CA ASP A 426 -13.66 -14.73 -18.64
C ASP A 426 -14.55 -13.50 -18.78
N LEU A 427 -15.74 -13.52 -18.16
CA LEU A 427 -16.62 -12.35 -18.11
C LEU A 427 -15.97 -11.19 -17.34
N LEU A 428 -15.30 -11.46 -16.24
CA LEU A 428 -14.57 -10.46 -15.45
C LEU A 428 -13.44 -9.85 -16.29
N MET A 429 -12.62 -10.68 -16.96
CA MET A 429 -11.51 -10.21 -17.80
C MET A 429 -12.02 -9.48 -19.05
N ALA A 430 -13.11 -9.92 -19.67
CA ALA A 430 -13.74 -9.20 -20.77
C ALA A 430 -14.15 -7.77 -20.35
N ASN A 431 -14.68 -7.61 -19.13
CA ASN A 431 -14.99 -6.29 -18.60
C ASN A 431 -13.72 -5.45 -18.38
N LEU A 432 -12.64 -6.01 -17.83
CA LEU A 432 -11.36 -5.29 -17.68
C LEU A 432 -10.89 -4.74 -19.03
N PHE A 433 -10.80 -5.58 -20.05
CA PHE A 433 -10.31 -5.19 -21.38
C PHE A 433 -11.23 -4.17 -22.06
N ALA A 434 -12.55 -4.38 -21.97
CA ALA A 434 -13.55 -3.48 -22.53
C ALA A 434 -13.49 -2.09 -21.87
N GLN A 435 -13.29 -2.02 -20.55
CA GLN A 435 -13.17 -0.75 -19.85
C GLN A 435 -11.89 0.00 -20.24
N GLY A 436 -10.75 -0.69 -20.34
CA GLY A 436 -9.50 -0.09 -20.83
C GLY A 436 -9.64 0.46 -22.24
N GLN A 437 -10.32 -0.26 -23.13
CA GLN A 437 -10.62 0.21 -24.49
C GLN A 437 -11.55 1.42 -24.50
N ALA A 438 -12.66 1.35 -23.75
CA ALA A 438 -13.66 2.41 -23.70
C ALA A 438 -13.12 3.71 -23.08
N LEU A 439 -12.31 3.61 -22.05
CA LEU A 439 -11.61 4.75 -21.42
C LEU A 439 -10.64 5.43 -22.40
N ALA A 440 -9.86 4.65 -23.14
CA ALA A 440 -8.87 5.18 -24.07
C ALA A 440 -9.52 5.83 -25.31
N PHE A 441 -10.45 5.15 -25.95
CA PHE A 441 -10.95 5.54 -27.27
C PHE A 441 -12.29 6.27 -27.23
N GLY A 442 -13.08 6.08 -26.18
CA GLY A 442 -14.39 6.72 -26.06
C GLY A 442 -15.36 6.35 -27.20
N LYS A 443 -16.33 7.22 -27.43
CA LYS A 443 -17.33 7.12 -28.51
C LYS A 443 -17.64 8.51 -29.02
N THR A 444 -17.42 8.75 -30.31
CA THR A 444 -17.59 10.08 -30.91
C THR A 444 -19.06 10.44 -31.08
N PRO A 445 -19.41 11.73 -31.27
CA PRO A 445 -20.77 12.14 -31.61
C PRO A 445 -21.32 11.48 -32.88
N ASP A 446 -20.46 11.28 -33.89
CA ASP A 446 -20.88 10.65 -35.16
C ASP A 446 -21.16 9.15 -35.00
N GLU A 447 -20.36 8.45 -34.21
CA GLU A 447 -20.63 7.06 -33.82
C GLU A 447 -21.97 6.94 -33.06
N VAL A 448 -22.27 7.89 -32.15
CA VAL A 448 -23.54 7.94 -31.43
C VAL A 448 -24.73 8.21 -32.38
N ARG A 449 -24.58 9.12 -33.34
CA ARG A 449 -25.62 9.39 -34.38
C ARG A 449 -25.86 8.18 -35.27
N ALA A 450 -24.81 7.47 -35.67
CA ALA A 450 -24.92 6.27 -36.49
C ALA A 450 -25.73 5.15 -35.82
N GLU A 451 -25.86 5.17 -34.49
CA GLU A 451 -26.75 4.25 -33.74
C GLU A 451 -28.22 4.69 -33.71
N GLY A 452 -28.58 5.78 -34.38
CA GLY A 452 -29.96 6.29 -34.42
C GLY A 452 -30.40 7.02 -33.16
N VAL A 453 -29.45 7.53 -32.37
CA VAL A 453 -29.73 8.29 -31.15
C VAL A 453 -30.31 9.66 -31.54
N ALA A 454 -31.35 10.13 -30.84
CA ALA A 454 -31.94 11.44 -31.04
C ALA A 454 -30.90 12.55 -30.74
N GLU A 455 -30.88 13.62 -31.55
CA GLU A 455 -29.83 14.63 -31.57
C GLU A 455 -29.62 15.29 -30.19
N GLU A 456 -30.69 15.52 -29.43
CA GLU A 456 -30.64 16.06 -28.08
C GLU A 456 -29.92 15.13 -27.06
N LEU A 457 -29.84 13.83 -27.36
CA LEU A 457 -29.16 12.84 -26.51
C LEU A 457 -27.70 12.59 -26.93
N VAL A 458 -27.30 13.03 -28.14
CA VAL A 458 -25.95 12.80 -28.66
C VAL A 458 -24.88 13.31 -27.72
N PRO A 459 -24.93 14.54 -27.17
CA PRO A 459 -23.93 15.01 -26.23
C PRO A 459 -23.85 14.16 -24.95
N HIS A 460 -24.97 13.65 -24.46
CA HIS A 460 -25.04 12.83 -23.24
C HIS A 460 -24.52 11.40 -23.43
N LYS A 461 -24.52 10.89 -24.65
CA LYS A 461 -24.06 9.55 -24.99
C LYS A 461 -22.67 9.52 -25.67
N THR A 462 -22.07 10.69 -25.81
CA THR A 462 -20.68 10.83 -26.28
C THR A 462 -19.71 10.55 -25.13
N PHE A 463 -18.68 9.78 -25.41
CA PHE A 463 -17.60 9.46 -24.48
C PHE A 463 -16.31 10.09 -25.02
N PRO A 464 -15.69 11.03 -24.30
CA PRO A 464 -14.55 11.78 -24.84
C PRO A 464 -13.30 10.92 -25.09
N GLY A 465 -13.16 9.78 -24.42
CA GLY A 465 -11.91 9.00 -24.48
C GLY A 465 -10.76 9.72 -23.80
N ASN A 466 -9.53 9.43 -24.24
CA ASN A 466 -8.29 10.02 -23.68
C ASN A 466 -8.16 9.87 -22.17
N ARG A 467 -8.69 8.78 -21.60
CA ARG A 467 -8.56 8.42 -20.19
C ARG A 467 -7.43 7.40 -20.08
N PRO A 468 -6.26 7.81 -19.56
CA PRO A 468 -5.06 6.96 -19.59
C PRO A 468 -5.19 5.79 -18.64
N THR A 469 -4.75 4.62 -19.10
CA THR A 469 -4.72 3.41 -18.29
C THR A 469 -3.43 2.62 -18.48
N THR A 470 -2.88 2.10 -17.37
CA THR A 470 -1.95 0.97 -17.40
C THR A 470 -2.74 -0.31 -17.15
N THR A 471 -2.52 -1.34 -17.94
CA THR A 471 -3.05 -2.68 -17.64
C THR A 471 -1.91 -3.57 -17.17
N ILE A 472 -2.04 -4.12 -15.96
CA ILE A 472 -1.08 -5.05 -15.37
C ILE A 472 -1.71 -6.44 -15.32
N LEU A 473 -1.12 -7.39 -16.05
CA LEU A 473 -1.58 -8.77 -16.10
C LEU A 473 -0.52 -9.70 -15.52
N ALA A 474 -0.96 -10.72 -14.80
CA ALA A 474 -0.15 -11.87 -14.41
C ALA A 474 -0.90 -13.17 -14.69
N LYS A 475 -0.20 -14.30 -14.61
CA LYS A 475 -0.84 -15.60 -14.80
C LYS A 475 -1.91 -15.83 -13.73
N GLU A 476 -1.52 -15.72 -12.44
CA GLU A 476 -2.40 -15.90 -11.29
C GLU A 476 -1.92 -15.04 -10.11
N LEU A 477 -2.77 -14.82 -9.11
CA LEU A 477 -2.40 -14.12 -7.88
C LEU A 477 -1.71 -15.10 -6.91
N SER A 478 -0.43 -15.41 -7.19
CA SER A 478 0.42 -16.22 -6.30
C SER A 478 1.08 -15.36 -5.20
N PRO A 479 1.68 -15.95 -4.16
CA PRO A 479 2.49 -15.22 -3.20
C PRO A 479 3.61 -14.39 -3.86
N SER A 480 4.34 -14.96 -4.82
CA SER A 480 5.37 -14.24 -5.59
C SER A 480 4.80 -13.03 -6.35
N VAL A 481 3.68 -13.21 -7.05
CA VAL A 481 3.03 -12.13 -7.81
C VAL A 481 2.55 -11.01 -6.88
N LEU A 482 2.01 -11.34 -5.70
CA LEU A 482 1.66 -10.32 -4.71
C LEU A 482 2.89 -9.52 -4.26
N GLY A 483 4.01 -10.20 -3.99
CA GLY A 483 5.28 -9.54 -3.65
C GLY A 483 5.76 -8.61 -4.76
N GLN A 484 5.69 -9.06 -6.02
CA GLN A 484 6.06 -8.25 -7.19
C GLN A 484 5.17 -7.01 -7.33
N LEU A 485 3.85 -7.16 -7.18
CA LEU A 485 2.91 -6.03 -7.25
C LEU A 485 3.24 -4.98 -6.18
N ILE A 486 3.48 -5.39 -4.95
CA ILE A 486 3.75 -4.45 -3.86
C ILE A 486 5.08 -3.73 -4.07
N ALA A 487 6.15 -4.44 -4.38
CA ALA A 487 7.46 -3.83 -4.65
C ALA A 487 7.43 -2.87 -5.84
N LEU A 488 6.64 -3.18 -6.88
CA LEU A 488 6.40 -2.28 -8.00
C LEU A 488 5.86 -0.92 -7.54
N TYR A 489 4.84 -0.92 -6.66
CA TYR A 489 4.28 0.33 -6.13
C TYR A 489 5.19 0.99 -5.09
N GLU A 490 5.93 0.25 -4.27
CA GLU A 490 6.93 0.81 -3.36
C GLU A 490 7.99 1.62 -4.12
N HIS A 491 8.55 1.04 -5.18
CA HIS A 491 9.55 1.72 -5.99
C HIS A 491 8.96 2.82 -6.89
N LYS A 492 7.72 2.68 -7.38
CA LYS A 492 6.99 3.78 -8.03
C LYS A 492 6.91 5.00 -7.12
N VAL A 493 6.52 4.82 -5.87
CA VAL A 493 6.42 5.88 -4.86
C VAL A 493 7.79 6.49 -4.57
N PHE A 494 8.83 5.66 -4.43
CA PHE A 494 10.21 6.13 -4.29
C PHE A 494 10.64 7.02 -5.46
N VAL A 495 10.40 6.59 -6.71
CA VAL A 495 10.77 7.37 -7.92
C VAL A 495 10.11 8.75 -7.89
N GLN A 496 8.82 8.80 -7.58
CA GLN A 496 8.09 10.06 -7.51
C GLN A 496 8.68 10.98 -6.43
N GLY A 497 8.92 10.47 -5.23
CA GLY A 497 9.54 11.23 -4.15
C GLY A 497 10.94 11.75 -4.50
N ALA A 498 11.73 10.94 -5.20
CA ALA A 498 13.07 11.33 -5.67
C ALA A 498 13.02 12.47 -6.70
N VAL A 499 12.10 12.38 -7.68
CA VAL A 499 11.90 13.45 -8.68
C VAL A 499 11.41 14.74 -8.00
N TRP A 500 10.44 14.66 -7.10
CA TRP A 500 9.91 15.82 -6.36
C TRP A 500 10.88 16.36 -5.31
N ASN A 501 11.98 15.68 -5.04
CA ASN A 501 12.96 16.00 -4.00
C ASN A 501 12.34 16.10 -2.61
N ILE A 502 11.40 15.21 -2.26
CA ILE A 502 10.74 15.16 -0.96
C ILE A 502 11.23 13.98 -0.12
N ASP A 503 11.08 14.05 1.23
CA ASP A 503 11.35 12.90 2.09
C ASP A 503 10.11 12.00 2.16
N SER A 504 10.17 10.88 1.42
CA SER A 504 9.05 9.93 1.33
C SER A 504 8.97 8.97 2.52
N PHE A 505 9.90 9.01 3.46
CA PHE A 505 10.04 7.97 4.48
C PHE A 505 9.75 8.44 5.91
N ASP A 506 9.46 9.73 6.10
CA ASP A 506 8.90 10.28 7.34
C ASP A 506 7.37 10.44 7.29
N GLN A 507 6.75 10.87 8.40
CA GLN A 507 5.30 11.06 8.50
C GLN A 507 4.91 12.15 9.54
N TRP A 508 5.57 13.29 9.56
CA TRP A 508 5.33 14.37 10.52
C TRP A 508 3.87 14.87 10.54
N GLY A 509 3.17 14.76 9.42
CA GLY A 509 1.77 15.20 9.27
C GLY A 509 0.77 14.51 10.20
N VAL A 510 1.08 13.33 10.74
CA VAL A 510 0.19 12.59 11.64
C VAL A 510 0.45 12.87 13.13
N GLU A 511 1.48 13.66 13.49
CA GLU A 511 1.87 13.85 14.89
C GLU A 511 1.01 14.88 15.62
N LEU A 512 0.64 15.99 14.96
CA LEU A 512 -0.12 17.06 15.59
C LEU A 512 -1.47 16.58 16.14
N GLY A 513 -2.19 15.77 15.38
CA GLY A 513 -3.49 15.22 15.79
C GLY A 513 -3.39 14.39 17.08
N LYS A 514 -2.35 13.59 17.22
CA LYS A 514 -2.10 12.77 18.43
C LYS A 514 -1.84 13.64 19.66
N VAL A 515 -1.04 14.70 19.51
CA VAL A 515 -0.77 15.65 20.60
C VAL A 515 -2.05 16.35 21.05
N LEU A 516 -2.87 16.80 20.10
CA LEU A 516 -4.13 17.48 20.40
C LEU A 516 -5.16 16.53 21.03
N ALA A 517 -5.26 15.28 20.56
CA ALA A 517 -6.16 14.28 21.12
C ALA A 517 -5.89 14.05 22.62
N LYS A 518 -4.61 13.87 23.02
CA LYS A 518 -4.21 13.74 24.43
C LYS A 518 -4.60 14.95 25.29
N ARG A 519 -4.66 16.15 24.71
CA ARG A 519 -5.10 17.37 25.41
C ARG A 519 -6.60 17.43 25.59
N VAL A 520 -7.37 16.92 24.60
CA VAL A 520 -8.83 16.95 24.64
C VAL A 520 -9.43 15.85 25.52
N GLU A 521 -8.75 14.71 25.64
CA GLU A 521 -9.23 13.53 26.37
C GLU A 521 -9.70 13.81 27.81
N PRO A 522 -8.97 14.56 28.68
CA PRO A 522 -9.43 14.89 30.03
C PRO A 522 -10.73 15.72 30.06
N ALA A 523 -10.96 16.56 29.05
CA ALA A 523 -12.21 17.30 28.95
C ALA A 523 -13.42 16.38 28.67
N LEU A 524 -13.19 15.29 27.94
CA LEU A 524 -14.23 14.30 27.62
C LEU A 524 -14.51 13.36 28.79
N THR A 525 -13.48 12.91 29.52
CA THR A 525 -13.58 11.93 30.61
C THR A 525 -14.00 12.60 31.92
N ASP A 526 -13.29 13.60 32.36
CA ASP A 526 -13.39 14.19 33.71
C ASP A 526 -14.09 15.55 33.73
N GLY A 527 -14.39 16.13 32.56
CA GLY A 527 -14.94 17.47 32.43
C GLY A 527 -13.95 18.60 32.78
N ALA A 528 -12.64 18.28 32.71
CA ALA A 528 -11.60 19.26 32.97
C ALA A 528 -11.63 20.40 31.96
N GLU A 529 -11.41 21.63 32.42
CA GLU A 529 -11.15 22.74 31.51
C GLU A 529 -9.81 22.52 30.80
N VAL A 530 -9.81 22.59 29.47
CA VAL A 530 -8.60 22.50 28.65
C VAL A 530 -8.28 23.88 28.07
N PRO A 531 -7.27 24.58 28.60
CA PRO A 531 -6.89 25.90 28.10
C PRO A 531 -6.45 25.85 26.64
N GLY A 532 -6.89 26.84 25.85
CA GLY A 532 -6.45 27.02 24.45
C GLY A 532 -7.14 26.12 23.43
N LEU A 533 -8.30 25.54 23.76
CA LEU A 533 -9.20 25.00 22.76
C LEU A 533 -9.87 26.16 22.00
N ASP A 534 -10.01 26.03 20.69
CA ASP A 534 -10.84 26.95 19.92
C ASP A 534 -12.33 26.76 20.28
N ALA A 535 -13.14 27.80 19.98
CA ALA A 535 -14.56 27.82 20.35
C ALA A 535 -15.37 26.67 19.75
N SER A 536 -15.01 26.18 18.54
CA SER A 536 -15.69 25.03 17.90
C SER A 536 -15.38 23.74 18.64
N THR A 537 -14.12 23.46 18.91
CA THR A 537 -13.69 22.25 19.63
C THR A 537 -14.28 22.25 21.05
N ALA A 538 -14.23 23.36 21.76
CA ALA A 538 -14.83 23.47 23.10
C ALA A 538 -16.35 23.24 23.09
N GLY A 539 -17.05 23.82 22.12
CA GLY A 539 -18.49 23.62 21.93
C GLY A 539 -18.86 22.16 21.61
N LEU A 540 -18.06 21.49 20.76
CA LEU A 540 -18.26 20.08 20.44
C LEU A 540 -18.02 19.16 21.65
N VAL A 541 -16.99 19.44 22.46
CA VAL A 541 -16.73 18.71 23.72
C VAL A 541 -17.89 18.86 24.67
N ALA A 542 -18.40 20.08 24.88
CA ALA A 542 -19.56 20.34 25.74
C ALA A 542 -20.81 19.60 25.24
N LYS A 543 -21.08 19.66 23.93
CA LYS A 543 -22.23 18.96 23.32
C LYS A 543 -22.11 17.45 23.42
N TYR A 544 -20.92 16.87 23.21
CA TYR A 544 -20.68 15.45 23.37
C TYR A 544 -20.97 14.99 24.81
N ARG A 545 -20.53 15.76 25.81
CA ARG A 545 -20.81 15.44 27.22
C ARG A 545 -22.29 15.50 27.54
N GLU A 546 -22.98 16.56 27.08
CA GLU A 546 -24.45 16.70 27.21
C GLU A 546 -25.17 15.46 26.65
N LEU A 547 -24.82 15.06 25.42
CA LEU A 547 -25.45 13.90 24.75
C LEU A 547 -25.15 12.57 25.48
N ARG A 548 -24.08 12.46 26.24
CA ARG A 548 -23.73 11.31 27.08
C ARG A 548 -24.30 11.40 28.50
N GLY A 549 -25.00 12.46 28.86
CA GLY A 549 -25.51 12.69 30.20
C GLY A 549 -24.43 12.93 31.26
N ARG A 550 -23.34 13.58 30.89
CA ARG A 550 -22.20 13.88 31.74
C ARG A 550 -22.01 15.39 31.95
#